data_2c25268d3cbc40c0792267851969c15d
#
_entry.id   2c25268d3cbc40c0792267851969c15d
#
_cell.length_a   1.000
_cell.length_b   1.000
_cell.length_c   1.000
_cell.angle_alpha   90.00
_cell.angle_beta   90.00
_cell.angle_gamma   90.00
#
_symmetry.space_group_name_H-M   'P 1'
#
loop_
_entity.id
_entity.type
_entity.pdbx_description
1 polymer ?
#
loop_
_entity_poly.entity_id
_entity_poly.type
_entity_poly.pdbx_seq_one_letter_code
_entity_poly.pdbx_strand_id
1 'polypeptide(L)'
;MKFLKLAVIRTTVMLLALVAAQLSHAGPMGFKDSTMAMGDFSANWQEAWVNYAITPRDAFGAGGLYMRSDDQRLTRSLAEVTYTRLAKRWNGEHSQANIWLLAGAGAVKGNDFTDTRFMLAPGISADFETTRVYVSATARLYRAPGINHDFASARAGFSFYETDYDEVQPWLIVEARRMNNLSDQTEITPMLRLIHKRYFVELGVNNSNQTRFNFMYIF
;
A
#
# COMPACT_ATOMS: atom_id res chain seq x y z
N MET A 1 -3.42 -15.05 49.23
CA MET A 1 -3.62 -15.76 47.94
C MET A 1 -4.55 -15.05 46.93
N LYS A 2 -5.62 -14.36 47.32
CA LYS A 2 -6.51 -13.64 46.38
C LYS A 2 -5.85 -12.44 45.64
N PHE A 3 -4.99 -11.66 46.33
CA PHE A 3 -4.29 -10.52 45.74
C PHE A 3 -3.26 -10.89 44.68
N LEU A 4 -2.55 -12.03 44.86
CA LEU A 4 -1.55 -12.50 43.92
C LEU A 4 -2.21 -12.97 42.59
N LYS A 5 -3.36 -13.62 42.65
CA LYS A 5 -4.12 -14.05 41.46
C LYS A 5 -4.64 -12.85 40.67
N LEU A 6 -5.10 -11.78 41.33
CA LEU A 6 -5.61 -10.57 40.68
C LEU A 6 -4.48 -9.80 39.98
N ALA A 7 -3.26 -9.75 40.55
CA ALA A 7 -2.08 -9.13 39.94
C ALA A 7 -1.64 -9.89 38.70
N VAL A 8 -1.58 -11.21 38.74
CA VAL A 8 -1.18 -12.06 37.60
C VAL A 8 -2.18 -11.91 36.44
N ILE A 9 -3.49 -11.92 36.72
CA ILE A 9 -4.52 -11.74 35.68
C ILE A 9 -4.40 -10.35 35.02
N ARG A 10 -4.20 -9.29 35.79
CA ARG A 10 -4.01 -7.93 35.26
C ARG A 10 -2.75 -7.81 34.40
N THR A 11 -1.65 -8.44 34.82
CA THR A 11 -0.39 -8.43 34.06
C THR A 11 -0.52 -9.24 32.76
N THR A 12 -1.20 -10.38 32.79
CA THR A 12 -1.45 -11.20 31.59
C THR A 12 -2.38 -10.53 30.60
N VAL A 13 -3.45 -9.86 31.07
CA VAL A 13 -4.36 -9.07 30.21
C VAL A 13 -3.61 -7.87 29.61
N MET A 14 -2.73 -7.21 30.38
CA MET A 14 -1.96 -6.07 29.89
C MET A 14 -0.88 -6.50 28.88
N LEU A 15 -0.26 -7.67 29.04
CA LEU A 15 0.66 -8.26 28.06
C LEU A 15 -0.07 -8.72 26.79
N LEU A 16 -1.26 -9.28 26.89
CA LEU A 16 -2.11 -9.63 25.73
C LEU A 16 -2.61 -8.39 24.99
N ALA A 17 -2.96 -7.31 25.69
CA ALA A 17 -3.33 -6.03 25.07
C ALA A 17 -2.15 -5.36 24.36
N LEU A 18 -0.92 -5.46 24.87
CA LEU A 18 0.29 -4.95 24.23
C LEU A 18 0.67 -5.75 22.95
N VAL A 19 0.31 -7.02 22.85
CA VAL A 19 0.51 -7.83 21.64
C VAL A 19 -0.58 -7.57 20.60
N ALA A 20 -1.81 -7.25 21.02
CA ALA A 20 -2.91 -6.93 20.12
C ALA A 20 -2.80 -5.54 19.46
N ALA A 21 -2.09 -4.59 20.08
CA ALA A 21 -1.91 -3.23 19.56
C ALA A 21 -0.92 -3.13 18.36
N GLN A 22 -0.35 -4.25 17.88
CA GLN A 22 0.66 -4.24 16.81
C GLN A 22 0.16 -4.67 15.42
N LEU A 23 -1.13 -4.84 15.19
CA LEU A 23 -1.63 -5.50 13.96
C LEU A 23 -2.36 -4.60 12.97
N SER A 24 -2.39 -3.29 13.16
CA SER A 24 -2.80 -2.36 12.12
C SER A 24 -1.58 -1.96 11.28
N HIS A 25 -1.34 -2.63 10.15
CA HIS A 25 -0.28 -2.28 9.21
C HIS A 25 -0.89 -1.86 7.88
N ALA A 26 -1.12 -0.57 7.71
CA ALA A 26 -1.49 0.01 6.42
C ALA A 26 -0.25 0.43 5.59
N GLY A 27 0.90 -0.16 5.83
CA GLY A 27 2.15 0.14 5.14
C GLY A 27 2.44 -0.80 3.95
N PRO A 28 3.45 -0.49 3.13
CA PRO A 28 3.84 -1.29 1.95
C PRO A 28 4.60 -2.58 2.30
N MET A 29 4.66 -3.00 3.55
CA MET A 29 5.22 -4.29 3.99
C MET A 29 4.54 -4.77 5.28
N GLY A 30 4.50 -6.09 5.47
CA GLY A 30 4.00 -6.73 6.68
C GLY A 30 4.99 -6.72 7.86
N PHE A 31 4.73 -7.56 8.85
CA PHE A 31 5.63 -7.78 10.00
C PHE A 31 6.81 -8.67 9.61
N LYS A 32 7.84 -8.69 10.43
CA LYS A 32 9.02 -9.56 10.21
C LYS A 32 8.62 -11.02 9.96
N ASP A 33 9.25 -11.64 8.99
CA ASP A 33 9.04 -13.02 8.52
C ASP A 33 7.65 -13.26 7.89
N SER A 34 6.90 -12.19 7.56
CA SER A 34 5.65 -12.30 6.81
C SER A 34 5.85 -12.10 5.31
N THR A 35 4.98 -12.72 4.54
CA THR A 35 4.80 -12.42 3.12
C THR A 35 3.54 -11.57 2.95
N MET A 36 3.60 -10.55 2.10
CA MET A 36 2.44 -9.72 1.77
C MET A 36 2.24 -9.72 0.25
N ALA A 37 1.01 -10.00 -0.17
CA ALA A 37 0.58 -9.88 -1.57
C ALA A 37 -0.41 -8.73 -1.70
N MET A 38 -0.24 -7.92 -2.75
CA MET A 38 -1.13 -6.81 -3.08
C MET A 38 -1.47 -6.78 -4.56
N GLY A 39 -2.64 -6.24 -4.87
CA GLY A 39 -3.05 -5.92 -6.23
C GLY A 39 -3.86 -4.63 -6.28
N ASP A 40 -3.71 -3.89 -7.38
CA ASP A 40 -4.45 -2.68 -7.72
C ASP A 40 -4.85 -2.75 -9.19
N PHE A 41 -6.14 -2.80 -9.45
CA PHE A 41 -6.67 -3.04 -10.79
C PHE A 41 -7.71 -1.98 -11.17
N SER A 42 -7.45 -1.31 -12.28
CA SER A 42 -8.40 -0.46 -12.97
C SER A 42 -8.24 -0.64 -14.49
N ALA A 43 -9.02 0.06 -15.27
CA ALA A 43 -8.93 -0.02 -16.74
C ALA A 43 -7.55 0.37 -17.28
N ASN A 44 -6.91 1.37 -16.68
CA ASN A 44 -5.62 1.91 -17.13
C ASN A 44 -4.43 1.51 -16.24
N TRP A 45 -4.68 0.74 -15.17
CA TRP A 45 -3.66 0.33 -14.21
C TRP A 45 -3.95 -1.07 -13.72
N GLN A 46 -3.00 -1.98 -13.86
CA GLN A 46 -3.08 -3.34 -13.36
C GLN A 46 -1.74 -3.69 -12.72
N GLU A 47 -1.71 -3.72 -11.41
CA GLU A 47 -0.51 -3.98 -10.62
C GLU A 47 -0.75 -5.17 -9.70
N ALA A 48 0.25 -6.04 -9.62
CA ALA A 48 0.30 -7.10 -8.62
C ALA A 48 1.75 -7.25 -8.14
N TRP A 49 1.94 -7.38 -6.84
CA TRP A 49 3.24 -7.57 -6.25
C TRP A 49 3.19 -8.36 -4.95
N VAL A 50 4.31 -8.99 -4.64
CA VAL A 50 4.52 -9.75 -3.41
C VAL A 50 5.84 -9.31 -2.79
N ASN A 51 5.88 -9.20 -1.46
CA ASN A 51 7.13 -8.99 -0.74
C ASN A 51 7.23 -9.91 0.49
N TYR A 52 8.46 -10.08 0.96
CA TYR A 52 8.82 -10.79 2.17
C TYR A 52 9.59 -9.85 3.09
N ALA A 53 9.11 -9.67 4.30
CA ALA A 53 9.73 -8.82 5.31
C ALA A 53 10.85 -9.57 6.05
N ILE A 54 12.10 -9.32 5.66
CA ILE A 54 13.29 -9.96 6.26
C ILE A 54 13.65 -9.39 7.63
N THR A 55 13.26 -8.14 7.89
CA THR A 55 13.38 -7.46 9.19
C THR A 55 12.09 -6.71 9.51
N PRO A 56 11.92 -6.17 10.72
CA PRO A 56 10.79 -5.26 11.00
C PRO A 56 10.79 -3.97 10.16
N ARG A 57 11.87 -3.72 9.41
CA ARG A 57 12.05 -2.48 8.64
C ARG A 57 12.37 -2.69 7.16
N ASP A 58 12.69 -3.90 6.75
CA ASP A 58 13.19 -4.17 5.40
C ASP A 58 12.45 -5.34 4.77
N ALA A 59 11.97 -5.16 3.55
CA ALA A 59 11.37 -6.21 2.75
C ALA A 59 11.93 -6.21 1.32
N PHE A 60 12.05 -7.40 0.75
CA PHE A 60 12.30 -7.62 -0.67
C PHE A 60 11.07 -8.20 -1.33
N GLY A 61 10.87 -7.87 -2.58
CA GLY A 61 9.71 -8.34 -3.33
C GLY A 61 9.93 -8.36 -4.83
N ALA A 62 8.87 -8.73 -5.52
CA ALA A 62 8.79 -8.67 -6.97
C ALA A 62 7.35 -8.33 -7.37
N GLY A 63 7.20 -7.69 -8.52
CA GLY A 63 5.89 -7.32 -9.01
C GLY A 63 5.89 -7.04 -10.51
N GLY A 64 4.68 -6.89 -11.00
CA GLY A 64 4.39 -6.47 -12.36
C GLY A 64 3.36 -5.36 -12.38
N LEU A 65 3.52 -4.45 -13.32
CA LEU A 65 2.61 -3.34 -13.53
C LEU A 65 2.37 -3.18 -15.03
N TYR A 66 1.09 -3.15 -15.40
CA TYR A 66 0.64 -2.74 -16.71
C TYR A 66 -0.09 -1.43 -16.63
N MET A 67 0.28 -0.47 -17.48
CA MET A 67 -0.30 0.87 -17.54
C MET A 67 -0.71 1.22 -18.95
N ARG A 68 -1.74 2.06 -19.07
CA ARG A 68 -2.17 2.69 -20.32
C ARG A 68 -2.32 4.20 -20.15
N SER A 69 -2.08 4.93 -21.24
CA SER A 69 -2.45 6.34 -21.32
C SER A 69 -3.98 6.54 -21.33
N ASP A 70 -4.44 7.75 -21.06
CA ASP A 70 -5.88 8.06 -21.01
C ASP A 70 -6.58 7.80 -22.36
N ASP A 71 -5.90 8.06 -23.47
CA ASP A 71 -6.37 7.77 -24.82
C ASP A 71 -6.17 6.31 -25.26
N GLN A 72 -5.63 5.46 -24.37
CA GLN A 72 -5.33 4.03 -24.55
C GLN A 72 -4.32 3.72 -25.67
N ARG A 73 -3.63 4.71 -26.21
CA ARG A 73 -2.68 4.53 -27.33
C ARG A 73 -1.32 4.05 -26.86
N LEU A 74 -0.86 4.51 -25.70
CA LEU A 74 0.41 4.11 -25.12
C LEU A 74 0.20 3.08 -24.04
N THR A 75 1.01 2.04 -24.07
CA THR A 75 1.03 1.00 -23.04
C THR A 75 2.43 0.78 -22.49
N ARG A 76 2.50 0.41 -21.21
CA ARG A 76 3.73 0.04 -20.52
C ARG A 76 3.51 -1.23 -19.73
N SER A 77 4.38 -2.20 -19.92
CA SER A 77 4.42 -3.44 -19.12
C SER A 77 5.75 -3.47 -18.39
N LEU A 78 5.71 -3.53 -17.08
CA LEU A 78 6.87 -3.52 -16.21
C LEU A 78 6.93 -4.82 -15.40
N ALA A 79 8.15 -5.32 -15.18
CA ALA A 79 8.43 -6.35 -14.20
C ALA A 79 9.67 -5.93 -13.40
N GLU A 80 9.59 -6.00 -12.08
CA GLU A 80 10.65 -5.50 -11.22
C GLU A 80 10.84 -6.35 -9.96
N VAL A 81 12.05 -6.31 -9.43
CA VAL A 81 12.35 -6.65 -8.04
C VAL A 81 12.32 -5.37 -7.22
N THR A 82 11.83 -5.46 -6.00
CA THR A 82 11.62 -4.29 -5.14
C THR A 82 12.33 -4.44 -3.82
N TYR A 83 12.74 -3.33 -3.26
CA TYR A 83 13.20 -3.19 -1.88
C TYR A 83 12.40 -2.09 -1.20
N THR A 84 11.85 -2.41 -0.05
CA THR A 84 11.07 -1.48 0.78
C THR A 84 11.74 -1.35 2.13
N ARG A 85 11.96 -0.11 2.58
CA ARG A 85 12.55 0.19 3.89
C ARG A 85 11.70 1.16 4.69
N LEU A 86 11.36 0.78 5.91
CA LEU A 86 10.82 1.70 6.91
C LEU A 86 11.93 2.61 7.42
N ALA A 87 12.02 3.81 6.85
CA ALA A 87 13.03 4.79 7.22
C ALA A 87 12.78 5.38 8.62
N LYS A 88 11.53 5.71 8.91
CA LYS A 88 11.12 6.29 10.19
C LYS A 88 9.72 5.88 10.57
N ARG A 89 9.51 5.65 11.87
CA ARG A 89 8.20 5.42 12.49
C ARG A 89 8.07 6.27 13.75
N TRP A 90 6.90 6.84 13.92
CA TRP A 90 6.46 7.49 15.14
C TRP A 90 5.21 6.78 15.62
N ASN A 91 5.20 6.38 16.89
CA ASN A 91 4.04 5.76 17.53
C ASN A 91 3.48 6.73 18.56
N GLY A 92 2.21 7.07 18.44
CA GLY A 92 1.42 7.71 19.48
C GLY A 92 0.60 6.65 20.23
N GLU A 93 -0.19 7.09 21.21
CA GLU A 93 -1.03 6.19 22.01
C GLU A 93 -2.06 5.44 21.15
N HIS A 94 -2.67 6.14 20.17
CA HIS A 94 -3.67 5.59 19.25
C HIS A 94 -3.37 5.96 17.80
N SER A 95 -2.10 6.20 17.46
CA SER A 95 -1.71 6.65 16.13
C SER A 95 -0.34 6.13 15.74
N GLN A 96 -0.10 6.02 14.44
CA GLN A 96 1.18 5.68 13.87
C GLN A 96 1.44 6.56 12.64
N ALA A 97 2.68 7.04 12.49
CA ALA A 97 3.12 7.69 11.27
C ALA A 97 4.40 7.02 10.76
N ASN A 98 4.51 6.85 9.46
CA ASN A 98 5.63 6.17 8.84
C ASN A 98 6.18 6.97 7.65
N ILE A 99 7.49 6.80 7.40
CA ILE A 99 8.14 7.15 6.15
C ILE A 99 8.82 5.90 5.60
N TRP A 100 8.54 5.60 4.33
CA TRP A 100 9.03 4.45 3.62
C TRP A 100 9.89 4.88 2.43
N LEU A 101 11.03 4.23 2.25
CA LEU A 101 11.81 4.32 1.04
C LEU A 101 11.51 3.10 0.18
N LEU A 102 11.29 3.34 -1.10
CA LEU A 102 10.95 2.34 -2.10
C LEU A 102 12.06 2.34 -3.16
N ALA A 103 12.52 1.18 -3.55
CA ALA A 103 13.43 1.03 -4.68
C ALA A 103 12.96 -0.15 -5.54
N GLY A 104 12.99 0.04 -6.84
CA GLY A 104 12.70 -0.99 -7.81
C GLY A 104 13.74 -1.01 -8.91
N ALA A 105 14.07 -2.20 -9.40
CA ALA A 105 14.90 -2.40 -10.57
C ALA A 105 14.32 -3.53 -11.41
N GLY A 106 14.25 -3.35 -12.72
CA GLY A 106 13.62 -4.34 -13.57
C GLY A 106 13.64 -4.00 -15.04
N ALA A 107 12.61 -4.41 -15.72
CA ALA A 107 12.47 -4.26 -17.16
C ALA A 107 11.13 -3.62 -17.53
N VAL A 108 11.13 -2.82 -18.57
CA VAL A 108 9.94 -2.20 -19.15
C VAL A 108 9.87 -2.44 -20.64
N LYS A 109 8.64 -2.72 -21.10
CA LYS A 109 8.24 -2.75 -22.52
C LYS A 109 7.13 -1.74 -22.76
N GLY A 110 7.11 -1.16 -23.95
CA GLY A 110 6.03 -0.31 -24.43
C GLY A 110 5.58 -0.75 -25.83
N ASN A 111 4.46 -0.23 -26.29
CA ASN A 111 4.01 -0.48 -27.66
C ASN A 111 4.57 0.51 -28.70
N ASP A 112 5.28 1.54 -28.26
CA ASP A 112 5.95 2.56 -29.08
C ASP A 112 7.45 2.30 -29.28
N PHE A 113 7.98 1.18 -28.74
CA PHE A 113 9.33 0.69 -28.95
C PHE A 113 9.36 -0.85 -28.90
N THR A 114 10.36 -1.46 -29.54
CA THR A 114 10.43 -2.92 -29.74
C THR A 114 11.32 -3.63 -28.74
N ASP A 115 12.30 -2.91 -28.16
CA ASP A 115 13.28 -3.44 -27.22
C ASP A 115 12.72 -3.55 -25.78
N THR A 116 13.36 -4.38 -24.97
CA THR A 116 13.12 -4.37 -23.51
C THR A 116 14.18 -3.48 -22.88
N ARG A 117 13.77 -2.49 -22.08
CA ARG A 117 14.66 -1.51 -21.47
C ARG A 117 14.83 -1.79 -19.98
N PHE A 118 16.06 -1.65 -19.51
CA PHE A 118 16.30 -1.67 -18.05
C PHE A 118 15.68 -0.44 -17.40
N MET A 119 15.03 -0.64 -16.27
CA MET A 119 14.30 0.39 -15.55
C MET A 119 14.72 0.45 -14.08
N LEU A 120 14.78 1.66 -13.54
CA LEU A 120 14.87 1.94 -12.12
C LEU A 120 13.61 2.64 -11.66
N ALA A 121 13.14 2.29 -10.46
CA ALA A 121 11.91 2.84 -9.87
C ALA A 121 12.09 3.22 -8.39
N PRO A 122 12.90 4.27 -8.09
CA PRO A 122 12.98 4.81 -6.74
C PRO A 122 11.69 5.52 -6.34
N GLY A 123 11.38 5.52 -5.05
CA GLY A 123 10.20 6.20 -4.52
C GLY A 123 10.24 6.44 -3.02
N ILE A 124 9.26 7.18 -2.56
CA ILE A 124 9.02 7.47 -1.16
C ILE A 124 7.51 7.38 -0.90
N SER A 125 7.15 6.88 0.27
CA SER A 125 5.78 6.91 0.76
C SER A 125 5.77 7.39 2.19
N ALA A 126 4.72 8.11 2.58
CA ALA A 126 4.45 8.48 3.96
C ALA A 126 2.99 8.15 4.27
N ASP A 127 2.74 7.69 5.48
CA ASP A 127 1.39 7.44 5.97
C ASP A 127 1.25 7.88 7.42
N PHE A 128 0.02 8.20 7.77
CA PHE A 128 -0.43 8.44 9.14
C PHE A 128 -1.77 7.76 9.32
N GLU A 129 -1.92 7.01 10.40
CA GLU A 129 -3.15 6.33 10.73
C GLU A 129 -3.46 6.40 12.23
N THR A 130 -4.73 6.39 12.51
CA THR A 130 -5.31 6.13 13.82
C THR A 130 -6.29 4.97 13.70
N THR A 131 -6.98 4.61 14.77
CA THR A 131 -8.06 3.62 14.72
C THR A 131 -9.19 4.00 13.74
N ARG A 132 -9.32 5.29 13.37
CA ARG A 132 -10.43 5.81 12.57
C ARG A 132 -10.06 6.76 11.44
N VAL A 133 -8.84 7.24 11.37
CA VAL A 133 -8.38 8.18 10.33
C VAL A 133 -7.13 7.63 9.66
N TYR A 134 -7.09 7.69 8.34
CA TYR A 134 -5.96 7.29 7.52
C TYR A 134 -5.63 8.37 6.50
N VAL A 135 -4.33 8.70 6.37
CA VAL A 135 -3.82 9.57 5.31
C VAL A 135 -2.52 8.98 4.79
N SER A 136 -2.30 8.99 3.48
CA SER A 136 -1.01 8.62 2.90
C SER A 136 -0.70 9.42 1.64
N ALA A 137 0.59 9.50 1.32
CA ALA A 137 1.10 10.04 0.07
C ALA A 137 2.25 9.17 -0.42
N THR A 138 2.28 8.92 -1.73
CA THR A 138 3.33 8.12 -2.39
C THR A 138 3.80 8.84 -3.64
N ALA A 139 5.11 8.89 -3.83
CA ALA A 139 5.74 9.32 -5.07
C ALA A 139 6.73 8.25 -5.54
N ARG A 140 6.71 7.93 -6.83
CA ARG A 140 7.59 6.92 -7.44
C ARG A 140 8.00 7.34 -8.83
N LEU A 141 9.27 7.18 -9.16
CA LEU A 141 9.84 7.60 -10.43
C LEU A 141 10.18 6.36 -11.25
N TYR A 142 9.63 6.23 -12.45
CA TYR A 142 9.95 5.15 -13.37
C TYR A 142 10.90 5.67 -14.45
N ARG A 143 12.14 5.22 -14.44
CA ARG A 143 13.23 5.73 -15.30
C ARG A 143 13.84 4.60 -16.12
N ALA A 144 13.75 4.76 -17.45
CA ALA A 144 14.43 3.92 -18.42
C ALA A 144 14.85 4.79 -19.63
N PRO A 145 15.72 4.33 -20.53
CA PRO A 145 16.02 5.06 -21.75
C PRO A 145 14.74 5.44 -22.52
N GLY A 146 14.49 6.76 -22.70
CA GLY A 146 13.28 7.29 -23.34
C GLY A 146 11.99 7.19 -22.52
N ILE A 147 12.05 6.78 -21.24
CA ILE A 147 10.91 6.73 -20.34
C ILE A 147 11.20 7.52 -19.07
N ASN A 148 10.31 8.45 -18.78
CA ASN A 148 10.37 9.34 -17.62
C ASN A 148 8.95 9.53 -17.06
N HIS A 149 8.42 8.49 -16.41
CA HIS A 149 7.09 8.55 -15.80
C HIS A 149 7.21 8.82 -14.30
N ASP A 150 6.39 9.76 -13.80
CA ASP A 150 6.34 10.14 -12.39
C ASP A 150 4.96 9.81 -11.83
N PHE A 151 4.94 8.82 -10.98
CA PHE A 151 3.75 8.46 -10.22
C PHE A 151 3.65 9.28 -8.95
N ALA A 152 2.47 9.83 -8.69
CA ALA A 152 2.13 10.42 -7.40
C ALA A 152 0.72 10.02 -7.00
N SER A 153 0.51 9.70 -5.73
CA SER A 153 -0.81 9.50 -5.15
C SER A 153 -0.92 10.11 -3.76
N ALA A 154 -2.13 10.53 -3.42
CA ALA A 154 -2.51 10.95 -2.07
C ALA A 154 -3.84 10.29 -1.71
N ARG A 155 -3.94 9.75 -0.49
CA ARG A 155 -5.11 9.05 0.01
C ARG A 155 -5.52 9.65 1.34
N ALA A 156 -6.82 9.76 1.57
CA ALA A 156 -7.40 10.08 2.87
C ALA A 156 -8.64 9.20 3.10
N GLY A 157 -8.88 8.83 4.34
CA GLY A 157 -10.02 8.01 4.67
C GLY A 157 -10.36 8.02 6.14
N PHE A 158 -11.56 7.56 6.44
CA PHE A 158 -12.02 7.40 7.79
C PHE A 158 -12.91 6.17 7.96
N SER A 159 -12.92 5.61 9.16
CA SER A 159 -13.88 4.59 9.59
C SER A 159 -14.98 5.20 10.42
N PHE A 160 -16.21 4.76 10.20
CA PHE A 160 -17.40 5.26 10.93
C PHE A 160 -17.38 4.87 12.41
N TYR A 161 -16.76 3.73 12.73
CA TYR A 161 -16.67 3.19 14.09
C TYR A 161 -15.41 2.34 14.27
N GLU A 162 -15.03 2.11 15.50
CA GLU A 162 -13.99 1.17 15.88
C GLU A 162 -14.57 -0.23 16.01
N THR A 163 -13.80 -1.24 15.62
CA THR A 163 -14.18 -2.64 15.69
C THR A 163 -13.09 -3.44 16.40
N ASP A 164 -13.45 -4.61 16.88
CA ASP A 164 -12.49 -5.58 17.34
C ASP A 164 -11.72 -6.21 16.15
N TYR A 165 -10.57 -6.81 16.43
CA TYR A 165 -9.66 -7.36 15.39
C TYR A 165 -10.32 -8.43 14.50
N ASP A 166 -11.26 -9.19 15.01
CA ASP A 166 -11.97 -10.26 14.31
C ASP A 166 -13.29 -9.82 13.65
N GLU A 167 -13.59 -8.55 13.72
CA GLU A 167 -14.71 -7.93 13.02
C GLU A 167 -14.28 -7.25 11.71
N VAL A 168 -15.23 -7.04 10.81
CA VAL A 168 -15.00 -6.30 9.57
C VAL A 168 -15.12 -4.81 9.84
N GLN A 169 -14.05 -4.07 9.58
CA GLN A 169 -14.05 -2.61 9.69
C GLN A 169 -14.24 -1.94 8.33
N PRO A 170 -15.34 -1.23 8.10
CA PRO A 170 -15.55 -0.45 6.88
C PRO A 170 -14.89 0.93 6.97
N TRP A 171 -14.27 1.34 5.87
CA TRP A 171 -13.67 2.65 5.69
C TRP A 171 -14.14 3.30 4.41
N LEU A 172 -14.36 4.59 4.44
CA LEU A 172 -14.46 5.39 3.23
C LEU A 172 -13.09 5.99 2.92
N ILE A 173 -12.57 5.71 1.72
CA ILE A 173 -11.28 6.19 1.25
C ILE A 173 -11.51 7.03 0.00
N VAL A 174 -10.79 8.13 -0.13
CA VAL A 174 -10.65 8.88 -1.38
C VAL A 174 -9.18 8.91 -1.76
N GLU A 175 -8.87 8.56 -2.98
CA GLU A 175 -7.53 8.67 -3.54
C GLU A 175 -7.53 9.61 -4.74
N ALA A 176 -6.51 10.46 -4.81
CA ALA A 176 -6.11 11.18 -6.01
C ALA A 176 -4.77 10.62 -6.46
N ARG A 177 -4.65 10.17 -7.72
CA ARG A 177 -3.39 9.67 -8.30
C ARG A 177 -3.17 10.19 -9.71
N ARG A 178 -1.90 10.26 -10.10
CA ARG A 178 -1.47 10.66 -11.43
C ARG A 178 -0.19 9.94 -11.84
N MET A 179 -0.07 9.64 -13.13
CA MET A 179 1.16 9.18 -13.77
C MET A 179 1.58 10.20 -14.82
N ASN A 180 2.45 11.16 -14.46
CA ASN A 180 2.95 12.17 -15.38
C ASN A 180 3.68 11.53 -16.57
N ASN A 181 3.58 12.17 -17.73
CA ASN A 181 4.16 11.74 -19.02
C ASN A 181 3.59 10.42 -19.57
N LEU A 182 2.51 9.89 -18.99
CA LEU A 182 1.71 8.80 -19.54
C LEU A 182 0.21 9.15 -19.52
N SER A 183 -0.24 9.83 -18.47
CA SER A 183 -1.63 10.27 -18.28
C SER A 183 -1.64 11.78 -18.01
N ASP A 184 -2.52 12.51 -18.67
CA ASP A 184 -2.73 13.95 -18.43
C ASP A 184 -3.75 14.21 -17.33
N GLN A 185 -4.51 13.19 -16.95
CA GLN A 185 -5.57 13.30 -15.96
C GLN A 185 -5.11 12.90 -14.56
N THR A 186 -5.70 13.55 -13.57
CA THR A 186 -5.66 13.09 -12.19
C THR A 186 -6.90 12.22 -11.94
N GLU A 187 -6.68 10.96 -11.65
CA GLU A 187 -7.74 10.05 -11.22
C GLU A 187 -8.13 10.36 -9.77
N ILE A 188 -9.41 10.60 -9.54
CA ILE A 188 -9.99 10.74 -8.20
C ILE A 188 -10.95 9.58 -7.99
N THR A 189 -10.69 8.75 -7.00
CA THR A 189 -11.43 7.52 -6.77
C THR A 189 -11.93 7.45 -5.32
N PRO A 190 -13.21 7.67 -5.06
CA PRO A 190 -13.84 7.24 -3.81
C PRO A 190 -13.96 5.72 -3.79
N MET A 191 -13.63 5.11 -2.66
CA MET A 191 -13.61 3.66 -2.45
C MET A 191 -14.19 3.28 -1.10
N LEU A 192 -14.90 2.16 -1.06
CA LEU A 192 -15.21 1.45 0.17
C LEU A 192 -14.07 0.44 0.42
N ARG A 193 -13.41 0.55 1.57
CA ARG A 193 -12.44 -0.42 2.07
C ARG A 193 -13.07 -1.23 3.19
N LEU A 194 -12.88 -2.53 3.12
CA LEU A 194 -13.22 -3.47 4.19
C LEU A 194 -11.93 -4.11 4.69
N ILE A 195 -11.66 -3.98 5.98
CA ILE A 195 -10.52 -4.61 6.64
C ILE A 195 -11.05 -5.74 7.53
N HIS A 196 -10.43 -6.91 7.44
CA HIS A 196 -10.68 -8.02 8.34
C HIS A 196 -9.39 -8.80 8.60
N LYS A 197 -8.89 -8.77 9.83
CA LYS A 197 -7.65 -9.45 10.24
C LYS A 197 -6.46 -9.04 9.37
N ARG A 198 -6.04 -9.92 8.46
CA ARG A 198 -4.85 -9.79 7.62
C ARG A 198 -5.13 -9.40 6.18
N TYR A 199 -6.39 -9.16 5.82
CA TYR A 199 -6.77 -8.70 4.48
C TYR A 199 -7.53 -7.41 4.51
N PHE A 200 -7.32 -6.64 3.47
CA PHE A 200 -8.31 -5.65 3.06
C PHE A 200 -8.67 -5.83 1.59
N VAL A 201 -9.85 -5.36 1.25
CA VAL A 201 -10.31 -5.16 -0.11
C VAL A 201 -10.85 -3.75 -0.25
N GLU A 202 -10.66 -3.14 -1.41
CA GLU A 202 -11.23 -1.85 -1.77
C GLU A 202 -11.95 -1.96 -3.10
N LEU A 203 -13.09 -1.32 -3.20
CA LEU A 203 -13.85 -1.20 -4.43
C LEU A 203 -14.32 0.25 -4.59
N GLY A 204 -14.11 0.82 -5.77
CA GLY A 204 -14.53 2.17 -6.08
C GLY A 204 -14.71 2.41 -7.57
N VAL A 205 -15.12 3.63 -7.91
CA VAL A 205 -15.25 4.10 -9.29
C VAL A 205 -14.58 5.47 -9.37
N ASN A 206 -13.69 5.65 -10.35
CA ASN A 206 -12.99 6.92 -10.51
C ASN A 206 -13.83 7.95 -11.27
N ASN A 207 -13.33 9.18 -11.35
CA ASN A 207 -13.95 10.30 -12.05
C ASN A 207 -14.07 10.10 -13.56
N SER A 208 -13.48 9.04 -14.13
CA SER A 208 -13.65 8.62 -15.54
C SER A 208 -14.59 7.43 -15.69
N ASN A 209 -15.42 7.11 -14.68
CA ASN A 209 -16.35 5.98 -14.64
C ASN A 209 -15.68 4.60 -14.78
N GLN A 210 -14.42 4.47 -14.37
CA GLN A 210 -13.71 3.20 -14.38
C GLN A 210 -13.75 2.58 -12.99
N THR A 211 -14.12 1.31 -12.94
CA THR A 211 -14.07 0.52 -11.70
C THR A 211 -12.63 0.31 -11.28
N ARG A 212 -12.37 0.42 -9.97
CA ARG A 212 -11.09 0.11 -9.35
C ARG A 212 -11.29 -0.89 -8.24
N PHE A 213 -10.41 -1.88 -8.20
CA PHE A 213 -10.37 -2.95 -7.20
C PHE A 213 -8.96 -3.07 -6.65
N ASN A 214 -8.82 -3.00 -5.33
CA ASN A 214 -7.56 -3.25 -4.64
C ASN A 214 -7.74 -4.36 -3.62
N PHE A 215 -6.71 -5.13 -3.41
CA PHE A 215 -6.65 -6.08 -2.31
C PHE A 215 -5.25 -6.13 -1.68
N MET A 216 -5.20 -6.58 -0.43
CA MET A 216 -3.98 -6.93 0.29
C MET A 216 -4.24 -8.17 1.14
N TYR A 217 -3.24 -9.03 1.23
CA TYR A 217 -3.22 -10.16 2.14
C TYR A 217 -1.81 -10.36 2.73
N ILE A 218 -1.74 -10.62 4.05
CA ILE A 218 -0.50 -10.89 4.79
C ILE A 218 -0.57 -12.30 5.34
N PHE A 219 0.38 -13.16 4.99
CA PHE A 219 0.52 -14.54 5.50
C PHE A 219 1.80 -14.77 6.31
#